data_d14da123d02fa1b9479c05a93bde0e26
#
_entry.id   d14da123d02fa1b9479c05a93bde0e26
#
_cell.length_a   1.000
_cell.length_b   1.000
_cell.length_c   1.000
_cell.angle_alpha   90.00
_cell.angle_beta   90.00
_cell.angle_gamma   90.00
#
_symmetry.space_group_name_H-M   'P 1'
#
loop_
_entity.id
_entity.type
_entity.pdbx_description
1 polymer ?
#
loop_
_entity_poly.entity_id
_entity_poly.type
_entity_poly.pdbx_seq_one_letter_code
_entity_poly.pdbx_strand_id
1 'polypeptide(L)' 'MELTSLQAFIKVVQTGSFTRAAEALHTQKARLSRVVSS' A
#
# COMPACT_ATOMS: atom_id res chain seq x y z
N MET A 1 13.21 -2.32 8.82
CA MET A 1 12.36 -1.55 7.94
C MET A 1 12.40 -2.12 6.54
N GLU A 2 11.27 -2.24 5.92
CA GLU A 2 11.18 -2.87 4.62
C GLU A 2 10.86 -1.86 3.53
N LEU A 3 11.56 -2.01 2.43
CA LEU A 3 11.33 -1.16 1.27
C LEU A 3 9.89 -1.29 0.77
N THR A 4 9.34 -2.50 0.85
CA THR A 4 7.98 -2.75 0.42
C THR A 4 6.98 -1.91 1.21
N SER A 5 7.16 -1.82 2.52
CA SER A 5 6.26 -1.03 3.36
C SER A 5 6.30 0.44 2.97
N LEU A 6 7.49 0.95 2.72
CA LEU A 6 7.64 2.34 2.33
C LEU A 6 6.99 2.61 0.98
N GLN A 7 7.19 1.70 0.02
CA GLN A 7 6.59 1.86 -1.29
C GLN A 7 5.07 1.82 -1.22
N ALA A 8 4.53 0.94 -0.38
CA ALA A 8 3.09 0.84 -0.21
C ALA A 8 2.53 2.14 0.35
N PHE A 9 3.20 2.71 1.33
CA PHE A 9 2.76 3.96 1.94
C PHE A 9 2.77 5.10 0.91
N ILE A 10 3.84 5.18 0.14
CA ILE A 10 3.96 6.21 -0.88
C ILE A 10 2.85 6.07 -1.91
N LYS A 11 2.56 4.84 -2.32
CA LYS A 11 1.52 4.60 -3.31
C LYS A 11 0.15 5.03 -2.79
N VAL A 12 -0.13 4.77 -1.52
CA VAL A 12 -1.39 5.19 -0.91
C VAL A 12 -1.51 6.72 -0.94
N VAL A 13 -0.42 7.40 -0.61
CA VAL A 13 -0.42 8.87 -0.62
C VAL A 13 -0.62 9.40 -2.03
N GLN A 14 0.05 8.80 -3.00
CA GLN A 14 -0.03 9.25 -4.38
C GLN A 14 -1.42 9.06 -4.97
N THR A 15 -2.03 7.91 -4.70
CA THR A 15 -3.35 7.61 -5.25
C THR A 15 -4.48 8.18 -4.42
N GLY A 16 -4.21 8.43 -3.15
CA GLY A 16 -5.23 8.93 -2.23
C GLY A 16 -6.25 7.88 -1.84
N SER A 17 -5.96 6.60 -2.09
CA SER A 17 -6.92 5.53 -1.83
C SER A 17 -6.19 4.22 -1.62
N PHE A 18 -6.55 3.49 -0.56
CA PHE A 18 -6.01 2.16 -0.33
C PHE A 18 -6.40 1.19 -1.44
N THR A 19 -7.63 1.29 -1.91
CA THR A 19 -8.10 0.40 -2.97
C THR A 19 -7.29 0.61 -4.24
N ARG A 20 -7.10 1.84 -4.64
CA ARG A 20 -6.34 2.14 -5.85
C ARG A 20 -4.86 1.77 -5.68
N ALA A 21 -4.32 2.02 -4.50
CA ALA A 21 -2.94 1.66 -4.23
C ALA A 21 -2.74 0.15 -4.32
N ALA A 22 -3.68 -0.61 -3.76
CA ALA A 22 -3.60 -2.06 -3.81
C ALA A 22 -3.65 -2.56 -5.24
N GLU A 23 -4.49 -1.96 -6.07
CA GLU A 23 -4.57 -2.34 -7.47
C GLU A 23 -3.27 -2.02 -8.21
N ALA A 24 -2.69 -0.86 -7.92
CA ALA A 24 -1.45 -0.46 -8.55
C ALA A 24 -0.29 -1.38 -8.17
N LEU A 25 -0.35 -1.94 -6.96
CA LEU A 25 0.70 -2.83 -6.46
C LEU A 25 0.36 -4.30 -6.69
N HIS A 26 -0.76 -4.58 -7.35
CA HIS A 26 -1.20 -5.95 -7.62
C HIS A 26 -1.37 -6.75 -6.33
N THR A 27 -1.98 -6.12 -5.32
CA THR A 27 -2.22 -6.77 -4.06
C THR A 27 -3.64 -6.47 -3.59
N GLN A 28 -4.03 -7.05 -2.47
CA GLN A 28 -5.36 -6.84 -1.91
C GLN A 28 -5.32 -5.71 -0.89
N LYS A 29 -6.46 -5.04 -0.73
CA LYS A 29 -6.57 -3.94 0.21
C LYS A 29 -6.24 -4.39 1.63
N ALA A 30 -6.69 -5.56 2.02
CA ALA A 30 -6.44 -6.07 3.37
C ALA A 30 -4.95 -6.28 3.60
N ARG A 31 -4.26 -6.84 2.61
CA ARG A 31 -2.82 -7.06 2.71
C ARG A 31 -2.08 -5.73 2.77
N LEU A 32 -2.48 -4.80 1.92
CA LEU A 32 -1.84 -3.48 1.89
C LEU A 32 -2.01 -2.78 3.24
N SER A 33 -3.18 -2.85 3.82
CA SER A 33 -3.45 -2.24 5.10
C SER A 33 -2.53 -2.79 6.19
N ARG A 34 -2.30 -4.10 6.18
CA ARG A 34 -1.40 -4.72 7.15
C ARG A 34 0.05 -4.27 6.95
N VAL A 35 0.47 -4.18 5.70
CA VAL A 35 1.83 -3.75 5.39
C VAL A 35 2.07 -2.33 5.89
N VAL A 36 1.11 -1.45 5.68
CA VAL A 36 1.24 -0.06 6.09
C VAL A 36 1.15 0.08 7.61
N SER A 37 0.34 -0.76 8.25
CA SER A 37 0.15 -0.69 9.69
C SER A 37 1.30 -1.28 10.50
N SER A 38 2.02 -2.21 9.93
CA SER A 38 3.05 -2.92 10.69
C SER A 38 4.35 -2.13 10.89
#